data_8c5e6a6420f29552f1b44bf696ebb39f
#
_entry.id   8c5e6a6420f29552f1b44bf696ebb39f
#
_cell.length_a   1.000
_cell.length_b   1.000
_cell.length_c   1.000
_cell.angle_alpha   90.00
_cell.angle_beta   90.00
_cell.angle_gamma   90.00
#
_symmetry.space_group_name_H-M   'P 1'
#
loop_
_entity.id
_entity.type
_entity.pdbx_description
1 polymer ?
#
loop_
_entity_poly.entity_id
_entity_poly.type
_entity_poly.pdbx_seq_one_letter_code
_entity_poly.pdbx_strand_id
1 'polypeptide(L)' 'GPGEMADADYGYVGKGPGTIALYRGRDEIRKVPEAEGVEALIQLIKEDGRWVEPA' A
#
# COMPACT_ATOMS: atom_id res chain seq x y z
N GLY A 1 1.36 22.57 0.61
CA GLY A 1 1.73 22.85 1.96
C GLY A 1 1.99 21.59 2.71
N PRO A 2 2.35 21.75 3.91
CA PRO A 2 2.62 20.58 4.71
C PRO A 2 1.40 19.70 4.76
N GLY A 3 1.62 18.43 4.79
CA GLY A 3 0.54 17.49 4.89
C GLY A 3 -0.07 17.10 3.59
N GLU A 4 0.42 17.62 2.52
CA GLU A 4 -0.08 17.21 1.24
C GLU A 4 0.32 15.79 0.95
N MET A 5 -0.56 15.06 0.31
CA MET A 5 -0.27 13.72 -0.08
C MET A 5 0.64 13.72 -1.27
N ALA A 6 1.72 12.99 -1.17
CA ALA A 6 2.61 12.83 -2.29
C ALA A 6 2.03 11.82 -3.27
N ASP A 7 2.48 11.88 -4.50
CA ASP A 7 2.03 10.94 -5.50
C ASP A 7 2.40 9.51 -5.14
N ALA A 8 3.40 9.33 -4.29
CA ALA A 8 3.86 8.02 -3.92
C ALA A 8 3.22 7.49 -2.64
N ASP A 9 2.22 8.17 -2.14
CA ASP A 9 1.51 7.67 -0.96
C ASP A 9 0.83 6.36 -1.27
N TYR A 10 0.70 5.52 -0.27
CA TYR A 10 0.14 4.19 -0.42
C TYR A 10 -1.17 4.08 0.31
N GLY A 11 -2.09 3.32 -0.27
CA GLY A 11 -3.39 3.08 0.31
C GLY A 11 -3.63 1.62 0.56
N TYR A 12 -4.52 1.34 1.49
CA TYR A 12 -4.84 -0.01 1.92
C TYR A 12 -6.34 -0.01 2.18
N VAL A 13 -7.09 -0.58 1.25
CA VAL A 13 -8.54 -0.42 1.25
C VAL A 13 -9.21 -1.77 1.19
N GLY A 14 -10.17 -2.01 2.08
CA GLY A 14 -10.97 -3.22 2.03
C GLY A 14 -11.92 -3.19 0.86
N LYS A 15 -11.94 -4.28 0.10
CA LYS A 15 -12.77 -4.38 -1.10
C LYS A 15 -13.81 -5.46 -1.00
N GLY A 16 -14.11 -5.91 0.18
CA GLY A 16 -15.09 -6.95 0.34
C GLY A 16 -14.57 -7.98 1.31
N PRO A 17 -15.32 -9.04 1.54
CA PRO A 17 -14.88 -10.04 2.51
C PRO A 17 -13.56 -10.65 2.06
N GLY A 18 -12.56 -10.52 2.91
CA GLY A 18 -11.30 -11.21 2.70
C GLY A 18 -10.42 -10.64 1.59
N THR A 19 -10.72 -9.45 1.10
CA THR A 19 -9.93 -8.88 0.01
C THR A 19 -9.52 -7.46 0.33
N ILE A 20 -8.27 -7.14 0.04
CA ILE A 20 -7.69 -5.83 0.25
C ILE A 20 -7.11 -5.33 -1.07
N ALA A 21 -7.35 -4.08 -1.39
CA ALA A 21 -6.74 -3.44 -2.55
C ALA A 21 -5.62 -2.53 -2.09
N LEU A 22 -4.52 -2.60 -2.78
CA LEU A 22 -3.37 -1.75 -2.51
C LEU A 22 -3.31 -0.66 -3.55
N TYR A 23 -3.13 0.56 -3.11
CA TYR A 23 -3.08 1.71 -3.99
C TYR A 23 -1.73 2.40 -3.87
N ARG A 24 -1.30 3.00 -4.96
CA ARG A 24 -0.19 3.93 -4.94
C ARG A 24 -0.74 5.24 -5.50
N GLY A 25 -0.80 6.24 -4.63
CA GLY A 25 -1.49 7.45 -5.00
C GLY A 25 -2.96 7.16 -5.20
N ARG A 26 -3.44 7.34 -6.39
CA ARG A 26 -4.84 7.08 -6.71
C ARG A 26 -5.03 5.82 -7.53
N ASP A 27 -3.95 5.14 -7.85
CA ASP A 27 -4.00 3.98 -8.73
C ASP A 27 -4.07 2.70 -7.93
N GLU A 28 -5.01 1.87 -8.27
CA GLU A 28 -5.08 0.54 -7.69
C GLU A 28 -4.00 -0.33 -8.31
N ILE A 29 -3.09 -0.81 -7.48
CA ILE A 29 -1.94 -1.56 -7.96
C ILE A 29 -2.23 -3.04 -8.00
N ARG A 30 -2.82 -3.58 -6.92
CA ARG A 30 -3.11 -5.01 -6.86
C ARG A 30 -4.13 -5.27 -5.78
N LYS A 31 -4.75 -6.43 -5.87
CA LYS A 31 -5.63 -6.93 -4.83
C LYS A 31 -5.01 -8.18 -4.24
N VAL A 32 -5.13 -8.32 -2.94
CA VAL A 32 -4.55 -9.45 -2.22
C VAL A 32 -5.54 -9.92 -1.17
N PRO A 33 -5.39 -11.16 -0.71
CA PRO A 33 -6.19 -11.63 0.42
C PRO A 33 -5.95 -10.78 1.66
N GLU A 34 -6.98 -10.63 2.46
CA GLU A 34 -6.88 -9.83 3.67
C GLU A 34 -5.73 -10.32 4.56
N ALA A 35 -5.56 -11.62 4.64
CA ALA A 35 -4.51 -12.18 5.48
C ALA A 35 -3.11 -11.76 5.05
N GLU A 36 -2.96 -11.36 3.80
CA GLU A 36 -1.67 -10.97 3.27
C GLU A 36 -1.57 -9.48 2.98
N GLY A 37 -2.60 -8.74 3.35
CA GLY A 37 -2.65 -7.33 2.98
C GLY A 37 -1.48 -6.52 3.47
N VAL A 38 -1.15 -6.66 4.76
CA VAL A 38 -0.06 -5.89 5.35
C VAL A 38 1.27 -6.25 4.72
N GLU A 39 1.52 -7.55 4.58
CA GLU A 39 2.77 -7.98 3.96
C GLU A 39 2.87 -7.52 2.51
N ALA A 40 1.77 -7.60 1.79
CA ALA A 40 1.77 -7.16 0.40
C ALA A 40 2.04 -5.67 0.29
N LEU A 41 1.48 -4.89 1.22
CA LEU A 41 1.74 -3.45 1.23
C LEU A 41 3.23 -3.18 1.49
N ILE A 42 3.80 -3.87 2.45
CA ILE A 42 5.23 -3.71 2.75
C ILE A 42 6.07 -4.08 1.54
N GLN A 43 5.71 -5.17 0.88
CA GLN A 43 6.44 -5.58 -0.31
C GLN A 43 6.35 -4.52 -1.40
N LEU A 44 5.18 -3.94 -1.59
CA LEU A 44 5.03 -2.89 -2.58
C LEU A 44 5.93 -1.70 -2.28
N ILE A 45 5.98 -1.30 -1.02
CA ILE A 45 6.80 -0.17 -0.63
C ILE A 45 8.28 -0.50 -0.84
N LYS A 46 8.68 -1.73 -0.53
CA LYS A 46 10.05 -2.16 -0.73
C LYS A 46 10.42 -2.18 -2.21
N GLU A 47 9.50 -2.65 -3.04
CA GLU A 47 9.75 -2.71 -4.48
C GLU A 47 9.96 -1.32 -5.05
N ASP A 48 9.30 -0.33 -4.46
CA ASP A 48 9.47 1.03 -4.90
C ASP A 48 10.69 1.70 -4.28
N GLY A 49 11.39 1.00 -3.41
CA GLY A 49 12.58 1.55 -2.77
C GLY A 49 12.28 2.56 -1.69
N ARG A 50 11.08 2.56 -1.15
CA ARG A 50 10.69 3.57 -0.17
C ARG A 50 10.60 3.04 1.24
N TRP A 51 10.80 1.76 1.42
CA TRP A 51 10.72 1.17 2.76
C TRP A 51 11.97 1.53 3.54
N VAL A 52 11.77 1.99 4.76
CA VAL A 52 12.88 2.29 5.67
C VAL A 52 12.79 1.30 6.82
N GLU A 53 13.80 0.47 6.95
CA GLU A 53 13.81 -0.54 7.99
C GLU A 53 14.09 0.11 9.32
N PRO A 54 13.39 -0.29 10.37
CA PRO A 54 13.73 0.19 11.70
C PRO A 54 15.10 -0.34 12.09
N ALA A 55 15.85 0.52 12.69
CA ALA A 55 17.21 0.16 13.07
C ALA A 55 17.23 -0.81 14.24
#